data_bfe9fae7dfd5d3c19e90e13951b9aab4
#
_entry.id   bfe9fae7dfd5d3c19e90e13951b9aab4
#
_cell.length_a   1.000
_cell.length_b   1.000
_cell.length_c   1.000
_cell.angle_alpha   90.00
_cell.angle_beta   90.00
_cell.angle_gamma   90.00
#
_symmetry.space_group_name_H-M   'P 1'
#
loop_
_entity.id
_entity.type
_entity.pdbx_description
1 polymer ?
#
loop_
_entity_poly.entity_id
_entity_poly.type
_entity_poly.pdbx_seq_one_letter_code
_entity_poly.pdbx_strand_id
1 'polypeptide(L)'
;MYTLKNNLKITHFVLLMSFLNFLFFHFPFFKFVFNNVDYKSFNGITIIISLIILMLVLNAFVFFLIFFLSRVVGKFLLVLFFIINAIAVYFVNTYGVIIDESMIGNVLNTDYAESSSFFSIKLMLYIILFGILPSIYIIKVKIINVTLKKFLTITSFTLLFILGLVIANASNVLWIDKNSKTLGGLAMPWCYSVNISLFYVHKSQKNEKEILLPNATIKDNQKSIVVLVIGESARSENFSLYGYKKNTNPLLSKTPNVFHFNATSGATYTSAGVKCILEHTRTDDLYEILPNYLFRNNVEVIWRSTNWGEPPVHIKNYQNREALMPNCKGEGCNYDEVLLSGLKEQIVASKKNKILIVLHTSTSHGPTYSKKYPPQFETFKPVCNSVELGNCSQTELINAYDNTIVYTDYILSNVIEDLKQLKEYKSAMIFVSDHGESLGEKNLYMHGLPLSIAPKEQYEIPFIVWLSDNSSKQLKPNKIVSQNYVFHSVLNFLNIQSPIYNEKMNIFK
;
A
#
# COMPACT_ATOMS: atom_id res chain seq x y z
N MET A 1 -43.31 -25.63 19.86
CA MET A 1 -41.94 -25.50 19.40
C MET A 1 -41.77 -26.30 18.10
N TYR A 2 -41.97 -25.66 16.93
CA TYR A 2 -41.86 -26.32 15.63
C TYR A 2 -40.41 -26.64 15.37
N THR A 3 -39.99 -27.89 15.46
CA THR A 3 -38.71 -28.37 14.95
C THR A 3 -38.76 -28.30 13.43
N LEU A 4 -38.30 -27.18 12.87
CA LEU A 4 -37.98 -27.11 11.45
C LEU A 4 -37.09 -28.32 11.15
N LYS A 5 -37.56 -29.25 10.30
CA LYS A 5 -36.73 -30.33 9.76
C LYS A 5 -35.57 -29.68 8.98
N ASN A 6 -34.42 -29.46 9.68
CA ASN A 6 -33.20 -28.82 9.15
C ASN A 6 -32.47 -29.67 8.11
N ASN A 7 -33.21 -30.45 7.31
CA ASN A 7 -32.68 -31.30 6.26
C ASN A 7 -32.86 -30.63 4.89
N LEU A 8 -31.82 -30.09 4.30
CA LEU A 8 -31.86 -29.50 2.96
C LEU A 8 -31.12 -30.37 1.96
N LYS A 9 -31.70 -30.51 0.74
CA LYS A 9 -30.92 -31.07 -0.39
C LYS A 9 -29.79 -30.12 -0.71
N ILE A 10 -28.60 -30.68 -1.04
CA ILE A 10 -27.40 -29.91 -1.39
C ILE A 10 -27.70 -28.82 -2.43
N THR A 11 -28.53 -29.10 -3.44
CA THR A 11 -28.87 -28.12 -4.49
C THR A 11 -29.56 -26.88 -3.94
N HIS A 12 -30.53 -27.06 -3.05
CA HIS A 12 -31.23 -25.92 -2.43
C HIS A 12 -30.33 -25.16 -1.47
N PHE A 13 -29.50 -25.88 -0.72
CA PHE A 13 -28.55 -25.26 0.20
C PHE A 13 -27.54 -24.37 -0.52
N VAL A 14 -26.89 -24.88 -1.59
CA VAL A 14 -25.87 -24.09 -2.33
C VAL A 14 -26.48 -22.92 -3.07
N LEU A 15 -27.70 -23.03 -3.59
CA LEU A 15 -28.43 -21.92 -4.18
C LEU A 15 -28.75 -20.82 -3.13
N LEU A 16 -29.20 -21.23 -1.95
CA LEU A 16 -29.45 -20.29 -0.84
C LEU A 16 -28.15 -19.58 -0.43
N MET A 17 -27.06 -20.33 -0.27
CA MET A 17 -25.75 -19.74 0.12
C MET A 17 -25.19 -18.83 -0.95
N SER A 18 -25.33 -19.20 -2.23
CA SER A 18 -24.94 -18.34 -3.35
C SER A 18 -25.74 -17.04 -3.39
N PHE A 19 -27.05 -17.14 -3.16
CA PHE A 19 -27.93 -15.97 -3.10
C PHE A 19 -27.57 -15.05 -1.93
N LEU A 20 -27.33 -15.61 -0.73
CA LEU A 20 -26.89 -14.81 0.43
C LEU A 20 -25.52 -14.18 0.19
N ASN A 21 -24.58 -14.92 -0.40
CA ASN A 21 -23.27 -14.37 -0.78
C ASN A 21 -23.42 -13.20 -1.76
N PHE A 22 -24.28 -13.36 -2.77
CA PHE A 22 -24.58 -12.31 -3.72
C PHE A 22 -25.18 -11.07 -3.02
N LEU A 23 -26.19 -11.26 -2.20
CA LEU A 23 -26.91 -10.17 -1.54
C LEU A 23 -26.01 -9.38 -0.57
N PHE A 24 -25.17 -10.08 0.20
CA PHE A 24 -24.37 -9.43 1.26
C PHE A 24 -23.09 -8.80 0.75
N PHE A 25 -22.47 -9.35 -0.30
CA PHE A 25 -21.09 -9.01 -0.62
C PHE A 25 -20.86 -8.41 -2.02
N HIS A 26 -21.86 -8.47 -2.93
CA HIS A 26 -21.63 -8.00 -4.31
C HIS A 26 -22.17 -6.59 -4.59
N PHE A 27 -22.61 -5.85 -3.58
CA PHE A 27 -23.04 -4.46 -3.77
C PHE A 27 -21.94 -3.56 -4.37
N PRO A 28 -20.67 -3.58 -3.89
CA PRO A 28 -19.60 -2.78 -4.51
C PRO A 28 -19.32 -3.17 -5.96
N PHE A 29 -19.33 -4.46 -6.27
CA PHE A 29 -19.17 -4.98 -7.62
C PHE A 29 -20.22 -4.40 -8.58
N PHE A 30 -21.49 -4.49 -8.23
CA PHE A 30 -22.58 -4.00 -9.07
C PHE A 30 -22.66 -2.47 -9.08
N LYS A 31 -22.30 -1.78 -8.02
CA LYS A 31 -22.11 -0.33 -8.03
C LYS A 31 -21.09 0.09 -9.09
N PHE A 32 -19.96 -0.60 -9.18
CA PHE A 32 -18.98 -0.37 -10.23
C PHE A 32 -19.54 -0.66 -11.62
N VAL A 33 -20.21 -1.80 -11.82
CA VAL A 33 -20.80 -2.17 -13.12
C VAL A 33 -21.82 -1.12 -13.57
N PHE A 34 -22.77 -0.72 -12.75
CA PHE A 34 -23.80 0.28 -13.09
C PHE A 34 -23.20 1.65 -13.41
N ASN A 35 -22.10 2.04 -12.78
CA ASN A 35 -21.44 3.31 -13.04
C ASN A 35 -20.61 3.33 -14.33
N ASN A 36 -20.25 2.16 -14.89
CA ASN A 36 -19.32 2.04 -16.02
C ASN A 36 -19.96 1.37 -17.26
N VAL A 37 -21.22 0.97 -17.18
CA VAL A 37 -21.96 0.36 -18.28
C VAL A 37 -23.06 1.33 -18.73
N ASP A 38 -23.23 1.48 -20.06
CA ASP A 38 -24.40 2.15 -20.60
C ASP A 38 -25.62 1.24 -20.49
N TYR A 39 -26.33 1.35 -19.36
CA TYR A 39 -27.53 0.55 -19.06
C TYR A 39 -28.73 0.87 -19.97
N LYS A 40 -28.63 1.86 -20.89
CA LYS A 40 -29.65 2.14 -21.92
C LYS A 40 -29.39 1.35 -23.19
N SER A 41 -28.19 0.84 -23.39
CA SER A 41 -27.85 0.02 -24.55
C SER A 41 -28.21 -1.45 -24.34
N PHE A 42 -28.53 -2.16 -25.43
CA PHE A 42 -28.77 -3.60 -25.40
C PHE A 42 -27.55 -4.36 -24.86
N ASN A 43 -26.34 -4.00 -25.30
CA ASN A 43 -25.10 -4.61 -24.81
C ASN A 43 -24.88 -4.37 -23.31
N GLY A 44 -25.15 -3.17 -22.81
CA GLY A 44 -25.01 -2.86 -21.39
C GLY A 44 -26.01 -3.64 -20.52
N ILE A 45 -27.26 -3.77 -20.95
CA ILE A 45 -28.26 -4.63 -20.25
C ILE A 45 -27.79 -6.09 -20.25
N THR A 46 -27.27 -6.58 -21.39
CA THR A 46 -26.76 -7.95 -21.51
C THR A 46 -25.58 -8.20 -20.54
N ILE A 47 -24.63 -7.27 -20.43
CA ILE A 47 -23.53 -7.35 -19.46
C ILE A 47 -24.07 -7.47 -18.03
N ILE A 48 -24.96 -6.55 -17.61
CA ILE A 48 -25.50 -6.51 -16.25
C ILE A 48 -26.21 -7.82 -15.89
N ILE A 49 -27.12 -8.26 -16.74
CA ILE A 49 -27.90 -9.49 -16.50
C ILE A 49 -26.97 -10.72 -16.46
N SER A 50 -26.03 -10.81 -17.40
CA SER A 50 -25.08 -11.91 -17.46
C SER A 50 -24.18 -11.97 -16.25
N LEU A 51 -23.69 -10.82 -15.73
CA LEU A 51 -22.86 -10.77 -14.54
C LEU A 51 -23.66 -11.17 -13.28
N ILE A 52 -24.92 -10.74 -13.15
CA ILE A 52 -25.80 -11.18 -12.05
C ILE A 52 -25.97 -12.71 -12.06
N ILE A 53 -26.34 -13.25 -13.23
CA ILE A 53 -26.56 -14.70 -13.40
C ILE A 53 -25.24 -15.45 -13.16
N LEU A 54 -24.13 -14.97 -13.73
CA LEU A 54 -22.81 -15.58 -13.60
C LEU A 54 -22.38 -15.67 -12.13
N MET A 55 -22.52 -14.58 -11.36
CA MET A 55 -22.16 -14.57 -9.94
C MET A 55 -23.00 -15.57 -9.12
N LEU A 56 -24.31 -15.64 -9.38
CA LEU A 56 -25.17 -16.61 -8.71
C LEU A 56 -24.84 -18.05 -9.11
N VAL A 57 -24.70 -18.31 -10.40
CA VAL A 57 -24.47 -19.67 -10.92
C VAL A 57 -23.08 -20.17 -10.59
N LEU A 58 -22.04 -19.33 -10.74
CA LEU A 58 -20.65 -19.72 -10.46
C LEU A 58 -20.46 -20.05 -8.97
N ASN A 59 -20.96 -19.19 -8.06
CA ASN A 59 -20.89 -19.45 -6.63
C ASN A 59 -21.65 -20.73 -6.25
N ALA A 60 -22.90 -20.89 -6.73
CA ALA A 60 -23.68 -22.09 -6.48
C ALA A 60 -22.99 -23.35 -7.03
N PHE A 61 -22.36 -23.26 -8.20
CA PHE A 61 -21.65 -24.36 -8.84
C PHE A 61 -20.42 -24.79 -8.03
N VAL A 62 -19.56 -23.86 -7.66
CA VAL A 62 -18.37 -24.19 -6.88
C VAL A 62 -18.74 -24.72 -5.50
N PHE A 63 -19.70 -24.09 -4.82
CA PHE A 63 -20.22 -24.63 -3.55
C PHE A 63 -20.79 -26.05 -3.74
N PHE A 64 -21.53 -26.31 -4.82
CA PHE A 64 -22.05 -27.63 -5.12
C PHE A 64 -20.96 -28.69 -5.28
N LEU A 65 -19.88 -28.38 -6.02
CA LEU A 65 -18.72 -29.27 -6.18
C LEU A 65 -18.08 -29.59 -4.83
N ILE A 66 -17.78 -28.58 -4.03
CA ILE A 66 -17.11 -28.73 -2.73
C ILE A 66 -17.98 -29.58 -1.77
N PHE A 67 -19.27 -29.26 -1.66
CA PHE A 67 -20.19 -29.97 -0.77
C PHE A 67 -20.51 -31.40 -1.20
N PHE A 68 -20.47 -31.68 -2.52
CA PHE A 68 -20.59 -33.02 -3.03
C PHE A 68 -19.40 -33.90 -2.65
N LEU A 69 -18.19 -33.36 -2.73
CA LEU A 69 -16.95 -34.03 -2.34
C LEU A 69 -16.89 -34.27 -0.81
N SER A 70 -17.10 -33.22 -0.03
CA SER A 70 -17.10 -33.30 1.42
C SER A 70 -17.97 -32.23 2.07
N ARG A 71 -18.99 -32.67 2.81
CA ARG A 71 -19.87 -31.75 3.55
C ARG A 71 -19.17 -31.05 4.71
N VAL A 72 -18.18 -31.71 5.32
CA VAL A 72 -17.40 -31.13 6.44
C VAL A 72 -16.48 -30.03 5.92
N VAL A 73 -15.71 -30.33 4.88
CA VAL A 73 -14.82 -29.35 4.23
C VAL A 73 -15.66 -28.22 3.63
N GLY A 74 -16.78 -28.52 2.98
CA GLY A 74 -17.67 -27.51 2.42
C GLY A 74 -18.22 -26.54 3.47
N LYS A 75 -18.65 -27.05 4.64
CA LYS A 75 -19.08 -26.18 5.74
C LYS A 75 -17.94 -25.30 6.27
N PHE A 76 -16.76 -25.88 6.48
CA PHE A 76 -15.60 -25.15 6.95
C PHE A 76 -15.21 -24.02 5.99
N LEU A 77 -15.07 -24.32 4.70
CA LEU A 77 -14.74 -23.33 3.68
C LEU A 77 -15.80 -22.24 3.56
N LEU A 78 -17.08 -22.61 3.59
CA LEU A 78 -18.15 -21.64 3.45
C LEU A 78 -18.25 -20.70 4.66
N VAL A 79 -18.04 -21.20 5.88
CA VAL A 79 -17.91 -20.37 7.10
C VAL A 79 -16.73 -19.39 6.95
N LEU A 80 -15.60 -19.90 6.52
CA LEU A 80 -14.41 -19.08 6.27
C LEU A 80 -14.69 -17.98 5.23
N PHE A 81 -15.31 -18.32 4.12
CA PHE A 81 -15.68 -17.35 3.07
C PHE A 81 -16.61 -16.27 3.60
N PHE A 82 -17.64 -16.60 4.37
CA PHE A 82 -18.57 -15.60 4.91
C PHE A 82 -17.88 -14.64 5.88
N ILE A 83 -16.97 -15.13 6.72
CA ILE A 83 -16.22 -14.29 7.66
C ILE A 83 -15.23 -13.38 6.89
N ILE A 84 -14.44 -13.94 5.97
CA ILE A 84 -13.47 -13.15 5.19
C ILE A 84 -14.21 -12.15 4.29
N ASN A 85 -15.30 -12.54 3.64
CA ASN A 85 -16.12 -11.64 2.83
C ASN A 85 -16.67 -10.47 3.64
N ALA A 86 -17.10 -10.71 4.89
CA ALA A 86 -17.61 -9.65 5.77
C ALA A 86 -16.52 -8.61 6.08
N ILE A 87 -15.30 -9.05 6.33
CA ILE A 87 -14.13 -8.17 6.50
C ILE A 87 -13.82 -7.45 5.19
N ALA A 88 -13.70 -8.19 4.10
CA ALA A 88 -13.32 -7.67 2.79
C ALA A 88 -14.32 -6.61 2.30
N VAL A 89 -15.64 -6.87 2.39
CA VAL A 89 -16.65 -5.90 1.96
C VAL A 89 -16.69 -4.66 2.85
N TYR A 90 -16.34 -4.77 4.13
CA TYR A 90 -16.15 -3.61 5.00
C TYR A 90 -15.05 -2.70 4.46
N PHE A 91 -13.87 -3.25 4.16
CA PHE A 91 -12.75 -2.48 3.62
C PHE A 91 -13.07 -1.85 2.26
N VAL A 92 -13.66 -2.62 1.35
CA VAL A 92 -14.09 -2.11 0.04
C VAL A 92 -15.11 -0.96 0.19
N ASN A 93 -16.10 -1.10 1.06
CA ASN A 93 -17.13 -0.06 1.27
C ASN A 93 -16.63 1.17 2.02
N THR A 94 -15.65 0.99 2.92
CA THR A 94 -15.18 2.06 3.81
C THR A 94 -14.05 2.86 3.17
N TYR A 95 -13.14 2.19 2.47
CA TYR A 95 -11.93 2.81 1.93
C TYR A 95 -11.88 2.85 0.40
N GLY A 96 -12.80 2.15 -0.30
CA GLY A 96 -12.82 2.10 -1.76
C GLY A 96 -11.72 1.23 -2.37
N VAL A 97 -11.08 0.39 -1.58
CA VAL A 97 -9.99 -0.49 -2.04
C VAL A 97 -10.49 -1.60 -2.96
N ILE A 98 -9.58 -2.13 -3.78
CA ILE A 98 -9.80 -3.30 -4.64
C ILE A 98 -8.90 -4.42 -4.12
N ILE A 99 -9.44 -5.63 -3.99
CA ILE A 99 -8.69 -6.79 -3.47
C ILE A 99 -7.98 -7.48 -4.63
N ASP A 100 -6.88 -6.90 -5.05
CA ASP A 100 -5.97 -7.47 -6.05
C ASP A 100 -4.72 -8.09 -5.39
N GLU A 101 -3.77 -8.54 -6.20
CA GLU A 101 -2.53 -9.15 -5.72
C GLU A 101 -1.69 -8.18 -4.86
N SER A 102 -1.68 -6.89 -5.20
CA SER A 102 -0.93 -5.89 -4.43
C SER A 102 -1.55 -5.69 -3.05
N MET A 103 -2.89 -5.64 -2.97
CA MET A 103 -3.61 -5.55 -1.70
C MET A 103 -3.41 -6.80 -0.83
N ILE A 104 -3.33 -7.99 -1.45
CA ILE A 104 -2.97 -9.23 -0.73
C ILE A 104 -1.56 -9.12 -0.14
N GLY A 105 -0.60 -8.60 -0.91
CA GLY A 105 0.76 -8.33 -0.44
C GLY A 105 0.77 -7.41 0.77
N ASN A 106 0.01 -6.32 0.73
CA ASN A 106 -0.14 -5.39 1.85
C ASN A 106 -0.69 -6.11 3.10
N VAL A 107 -1.82 -6.82 2.96
CA VAL A 107 -2.44 -7.55 4.09
C VAL A 107 -1.50 -8.57 4.72
N LEU A 108 -0.69 -9.28 3.91
CA LEU A 108 0.25 -10.29 4.42
C LEU A 108 1.49 -9.67 5.10
N ASN A 109 1.82 -8.42 4.77
CA ASN A 109 2.97 -7.70 5.33
C ASN A 109 2.58 -6.70 6.43
N THR A 110 1.29 -6.41 6.63
CA THR A 110 0.77 -5.49 7.67
C THR A 110 1.13 -5.99 9.07
N ASP A 111 1.71 -5.13 9.89
CA ASP A 111 2.02 -5.44 11.29
C ASP A 111 0.81 -5.28 12.22
N TYR A 112 1.01 -5.63 13.51
CA TYR A 112 -0.06 -5.55 14.52
C TYR A 112 -0.47 -4.09 14.81
N ALA A 113 0.46 -3.15 14.84
CA ALA A 113 0.17 -1.75 15.15
C ALA A 113 -0.70 -1.13 14.04
N GLU A 114 -0.38 -1.42 12.79
CA GLU A 114 -1.16 -1.00 11.64
C GLU A 114 -2.54 -1.68 11.61
N SER A 115 -2.58 -3.02 11.68
CA SER A 115 -3.84 -3.77 11.61
C SER A 115 -4.82 -3.39 12.73
N SER A 116 -4.31 -3.13 13.94
CA SER A 116 -5.14 -2.69 15.08
C SER A 116 -5.73 -1.29 14.90
N SER A 117 -5.09 -0.44 14.09
CA SER A 117 -5.59 0.92 13.80
C SER A 117 -6.89 0.95 12.99
N PHE A 118 -7.22 -0.14 12.29
CA PHE A 118 -8.46 -0.27 11.52
C PHE A 118 -9.67 -0.77 12.34
N PHE A 119 -9.47 -1.07 13.62
CA PHE A 119 -10.56 -1.60 14.45
C PHE A 119 -11.67 -0.57 14.65
N SER A 120 -12.90 -0.95 14.31
CA SER A 120 -14.09 -0.13 14.48
C SER A 120 -15.31 -0.96 14.89
N ILE A 121 -16.30 -0.33 15.55
CA ILE A 121 -17.58 -0.98 15.89
C ILE A 121 -18.30 -1.44 14.62
N LYS A 122 -18.21 -0.66 13.54
CA LYS A 122 -18.82 -1.01 12.25
C LYS A 122 -18.20 -2.27 11.64
N LEU A 123 -16.88 -2.44 11.72
CA LEU A 123 -16.20 -3.69 11.32
C LEU A 123 -16.78 -4.87 12.10
N MET A 124 -16.90 -4.74 13.43
CA MET A 124 -17.51 -5.80 14.25
C MET A 124 -18.93 -6.14 13.84
N LEU A 125 -19.76 -5.12 13.54
CA LEU A 125 -21.12 -5.33 13.06
C LEU A 125 -21.15 -6.08 11.72
N TYR A 126 -20.26 -5.75 10.78
CA TYR A 126 -20.12 -6.50 9.52
C TYR A 126 -19.78 -7.97 9.77
N ILE A 127 -18.81 -8.25 10.64
CA ILE A 127 -18.41 -9.62 10.98
C ILE A 127 -19.54 -10.38 11.64
N ILE A 128 -20.26 -9.76 12.57
CA ILE A 128 -21.37 -10.43 13.28
C ILE A 128 -22.54 -10.70 12.33
N LEU A 129 -23.01 -9.68 11.60
CA LEU A 129 -24.22 -9.78 10.78
C LEU A 129 -24.03 -10.63 9.53
N PHE A 130 -22.90 -10.46 8.82
CA PHE A 130 -22.67 -11.10 7.53
C PHE A 130 -21.74 -12.30 7.60
N GLY A 131 -20.91 -12.40 8.66
CA GLY A 131 -20.00 -13.52 8.88
C GLY A 131 -20.57 -14.55 9.87
N ILE A 132 -20.74 -14.17 11.14
CA ILE A 132 -21.05 -15.11 12.24
C ILE A 132 -22.49 -15.63 12.14
N LEU A 133 -23.49 -14.78 11.95
CA LEU A 133 -24.89 -15.23 11.90
C LEU A 133 -25.14 -16.24 10.77
N PRO A 134 -24.72 -16.02 9.52
CA PRO A 134 -24.82 -17.05 8.47
C PRO A 134 -24.02 -18.32 8.81
N SER A 135 -22.86 -18.19 9.44
CA SER A 135 -22.01 -19.31 9.83
C SER A 135 -22.68 -20.24 10.84
N ILE A 136 -23.43 -19.68 11.80
CA ILE A 136 -24.21 -20.49 12.74
C ILE A 136 -25.25 -21.35 12.00
N TYR A 137 -25.92 -20.80 10.99
CA TYR A 137 -26.85 -21.54 10.17
C TYR A 137 -26.15 -22.63 9.36
N ILE A 138 -25.03 -22.32 8.69
CA ILE A 138 -24.24 -23.27 7.90
C ILE A 138 -23.81 -24.48 8.74
N ILE A 139 -23.38 -24.25 9.99
CA ILE A 139 -22.94 -25.32 10.89
C ILE A 139 -24.11 -26.21 11.28
N LYS A 140 -25.26 -25.63 11.62
CA LYS A 140 -26.42 -26.35 12.17
C LYS A 140 -27.20 -27.14 11.13
N VAL A 141 -27.23 -26.71 9.86
CA VAL A 141 -28.05 -27.35 8.81
C VAL A 141 -27.55 -28.76 8.48
N LYS A 142 -28.47 -29.75 8.30
CA LYS A 142 -28.14 -31.08 7.81
C LYS A 142 -28.33 -31.13 6.30
N ILE A 143 -27.27 -31.47 5.57
CA ILE A 143 -27.23 -31.47 4.11
C ILE A 143 -27.34 -32.90 3.58
N ILE A 144 -28.26 -33.13 2.64
CA ILE A 144 -28.49 -34.41 1.96
C ILE A 144 -27.84 -34.33 0.57
N ASN A 145 -26.94 -35.24 0.26
CA ASN A 145 -26.28 -35.33 -1.06
C ASN A 145 -27.24 -35.84 -2.12
N VAL A 146 -26.90 -35.57 -3.37
CA VAL A 146 -27.52 -36.15 -4.55
C VAL A 146 -26.74 -37.39 -5.01
N THR A 147 -27.33 -38.18 -5.85
CA THR A 147 -26.67 -39.34 -6.48
C THR A 147 -25.60 -38.88 -7.48
N LEU A 148 -24.59 -39.72 -7.74
CA LEU A 148 -23.52 -39.41 -8.72
C LEU A 148 -24.08 -39.05 -10.10
N LYS A 149 -25.09 -39.79 -10.58
CA LYS A 149 -25.76 -39.51 -11.87
C LYS A 149 -26.32 -38.11 -11.90
N LYS A 150 -27.04 -37.72 -10.83
CA LYS A 150 -27.63 -36.38 -10.73
C LYS A 150 -26.53 -35.29 -10.58
N PHE A 151 -25.43 -35.57 -9.86
CA PHE A 151 -24.28 -34.70 -9.79
C PHE A 151 -23.69 -34.40 -11.15
N LEU A 152 -23.38 -35.46 -11.95
CA LEU A 152 -22.84 -35.32 -13.30
C LEU A 152 -23.78 -34.53 -14.22
N THR A 153 -25.10 -34.82 -14.16
CA THR A 153 -26.10 -34.11 -14.97
C THR A 153 -26.13 -32.62 -14.64
N ILE A 154 -26.18 -32.26 -13.35
CA ILE A 154 -26.20 -30.85 -12.92
C ILE A 154 -24.89 -30.15 -13.34
N THR A 155 -23.74 -30.79 -13.10
CA THR A 155 -22.44 -30.24 -13.46
C THR A 155 -22.34 -29.96 -14.97
N SER A 156 -22.67 -30.93 -15.81
CA SER A 156 -22.65 -30.78 -17.28
C SER A 156 -23.57 -29.67 -17.77
N PHE A 157 -24.81 -29.63 -17.24
CA PHE A 157 -25.76 -28.61 -17.61
C PHE A 157 -25.28 -27.21 -17.18
N THR A 158 -24.73 -27.07 -15.97
CA THR A 158 -24.21 -25.78 -15.47
C THR A 158 -23.02 -25.30 -16.29
N LEU A 159 -22.09 -26.18 -16.66
CA LEU A 159 -20.96 -25.82 -17.52
C LEU A 159 -21.41 -25.34 -18.90
N LEU A 160 -22.36 -26.06 -19.53
CA LEU A 160 -22.92 -25.65 -20.82
C LEU A 160 -23.66 -24.30 -20.70
N PHE A 161 -24.34 -24.07 -19.61
CA PHE A 161 -25.02 -22.79 -19.35
C PHE A 161 -24.03 -21.63 -19.18
N ILE A 162 -22.94 -21.84 -18.43
CA ILE A 162 -21.86 -20.82 -18.28
C ILE A 162 -21.22 -20.54 -19.64
N LEU A 163 -20.95 -21.57 -20.44
CA LEU A 163 -20.40 -21.39 -21.81
C LEU A 163 -21.37 -20.55 -22.67
N GLY A 164 -22.68 -20.83 -22.59
CA GLY A 164 -23.70 -20.03 -23.27
C GLY A 164 -23.68 -18.54 -22.86
N LEU A 165 -23.50 -18.25 -21.56
CA LEU A 165 -23.36 -16.88 -21.07
C LEU A 165 -22.09 -16.18 -21.62
N VAL A 166 -20.98 -16.89 -21.71
CA VAL A 166 -19.74 -16.36 -22.29
C VAL A 166 -19.93 -16.03 -23.77
N ILE A 167 -20.55 -16.93 -24.54
CA ILE A 167 -20.85 -16.71 -25.96
C ILE A 167 -21.82 -15.51 -26.15
N ALA A 168 -22.84 -15.41 -25.31
CA ALA A 168 -23.78 -14.29 -25.34
C ALA A 168 -23.12 -12.91 -25.12
N ASN A 169 -21.97 -12.89 -24.46
CA ASN A 169 -21.18 -11.69 -24.20
C ASN A 169 -19.97 -11.53 -25.11
N ALA A 170 -19.87 -12.28 -26.21
CA ALA A 170 -18.72 -12.18 -27.12
C ALA A 170 -18.49 -10.76 -27.68
N SER A 171 -19.56 -9.99 -27.92
CA SER A 171 -19.50 -8.58 -28.33
C SER A 171 -19.01 -7.63 -27.19
N ASN A 172 -19.04 -8.08 -25.95
CA ASN A 172 -18.73 -7.29 -24.76
C ASN A 172 -17.32 -7.59 -24.19
N VAL A 173 -16.55 -8.45 -24.85
CA VAL A 173 -15.23 -8.93 -24.37
C VAL A 173 -14.30 -7.76 -24.11
N LEU A 174 -14.24 -6.75 -24.97
CA LEU A 174 -13.38 -5.56 -24.80
C LEU A 174 -13.73 -4.76 -23.53
N TRP A 175 -15.02 -4.63 -23.20
CA TRP A 175 -15.43 -3.95 -21.97
C TRP A 175 -15.06 -4.78 -20.74
N ILE A 176 -15.28 -6.10 -20.79
CA ILE A 176 -14.95 -7.03 -19.71
C ILE A 176 -13.44 -7.05 -19.47
N ASP A 177 -12.63 -7.13 -20.53
CA ASP A 177 -11.16 -7.15 -20.46
C ASP A 177 -10.64 -5.83 -19.87
N LYS A 178 -11.09 -4.70 -20.39
CA LYS A 178 -10.72 -3.36 -19.87
C LYS A 178 -10.99 -3.21 -18.37
N ASN A 179 -12.05 -3.82 -17.86
CA ASN A 179 -12.48 -3.71 -16.47
C ASN A 179 -12.15 -4.95 -15.62
N SER A 180 -11.48 -5.96 -16.20
CA SER A 180 -11.27 -7.28 -15.60
C SER A 180 -10.58 -7.21 -14.23
N LYS A 181 -9.58 -6.36 -14.09
CA LYS A 181 -8.85 -6.16 -12.83
C LYS A 181 -9.76 -5.66 -11.70
N THR A 182 -10.58 -4.66 -11.98
CA THR A 182 -11.54 -4.12 -10.99
C THR A 182 -12.66 -5.12 -10.69
N LEU A 183 -13.23 -5.74 -11.72
CA LEU A 183 -14.26 -6.77 -11.56
C LEU A 183 -13.73 -7.97 -10.75
N GLY A 184 -12.53 -8.45 -11.09
CA GLY A 184 -11.87 -9.55 -10.37
C GLY A 184 -11.59 -9.20 -8.91
N GLY A 185 -11.13 -7.97 -8.62
CA GLY A 185 -10.84 -7.49 -7.27
C GLY A 185 -12.06 -7.21 -6.39
N LEU A 186 -13.29 -7.20 -6.97
CA LEU A 186 -14.55 -7.00 -6.24
C LEU A 186 -15.43 -8.26 -6.17
N ALA A 187 -15.06 -9.34 -6.88
CA ALA A 187 -15.86 -10.58 -6.98
C ALA A 187 -15.59 -11.52 -5.78
N MET A 188 -16.31 -11.36 -4.69
CA MET A 188 -16.17 -12.18 -3.46
C MET A 188 -16.87 -13.55 -3.59
N PRO A 189 -16.22 -14.66 -3.16
CA PRO A 189 -14.93 -14.79 -2.47
C PRO A 189 -13.73 -14.94 -3.42
N TRP A 190 -13.89 -14.79 -4.72
CA TRP A 190 -12.87 -15.11 -5.72
C TRP A 190 -11.74 -14.10 -5.75
N CYS A 191 -12.00 -12.83 -5.45
CA CYS A 191 -10.98 -11.78 -5.43
C CYS A 191 -9.77 -12.16 -4.59
N TYR A 192 -9.94 -12.49 -3.32
CA TYR A 192 -8.81 -12.88 -2.46
C TYR A 192 -8.35 -14.32 -2.73
N SER A 193 -9.27 -15.26 -3.07
CA SER A 193 -8.88 -16.66 -3.32
C SER A 193 -7.94 -16.79 -4.53
N VAL A 194 -8.22 -16.06 -5.61
CA VAL A 194 -7.39 -16.05 -6.81
C VAL A 194 -6.11 -15.25 -6.57
N ASN A 195 -6.22 -14.03 -6.00
CA ASN A 195 -5.07 -13.15 -5.83
C ASN A 195 -4.06 -13.65 -4.79
N ILE A 196 -4.49 -14.37 -3.73
CA ILE A 196 -3.56 -15.08 -2.83
C ILE A 196 -2.78 -16.15 -3.62
N SER A 197 -3.47 -16.91 -4.46
CA SER A 197 -2.81 -17.95 -5.27
C SER A 197 -1.82 -17.33 -6.25
N LEU A 198 -2.19 -16.26 -6.95
CA LEU A 198 -1.31 -15.52 -7.86
C LEU A 198 -0.10 -14.92 -7.12
N PHE A 199 -0.33 -14.32 -5.96
CA PHE A 199 0.74 -13.77 -5.12
C PHE A 199 1.80 -14.82 -4.79
N TYR A 200 1.39 -16.01 -4.33
CA TYR A 200 2.35 -17.06 -4.01
C TYR A 200 2.99 -17.70 -5.26
N VAL A 201 2.26 -17.84 -6.37
CA VAL A 201 2.83 -18.29 -7.64
C VAL A 201 3.88 -17.31 -8.15
N HIS A 202 3.56 -16.03 -8.22
CA HIS A 202 4.51 -14.99 -8.64
C HIS A 202 5.68 -14.88 -7.67
N LYS A 203 5.44 -14.96 -6.37
CA LYS A 203 6.50 -14.98 -5.36
C LYS A 203 7.44 -16.16 -5.53
N SER A 204 6.90 -17.35 -5.84
CA SER A 204 7.73 -18.56 -6.09
C SER A 204 8.48 -18.53 -7.41
N GLN A 205 7.98 -17.80 -8.41
CA GLN A 205 8.63 -17.62 -9.71
C GLN A 205 9.67 -16.50 -9.71
N LYS A 206 9.54 -15.51 -8.80
CA LYS A 206 10.54 -14.48 -8.62
C LYS A 206 11.84 -15.12 -8.11
N ASN A 207 12.95 -14.73 -8.73
CA ASN A 207 14.28 -15.15 -8.25
C ASN A 207 14.49 -14.49 -6.86
N GLU A 208 14.20 -15.23 -5.78
CA GLU A 208 14.29 -14.71 -4.39
C GLU A 208 15.74 -14.43 -3.96
N LYS A 209 16.73 -14.83 -4.78
CA LYS A 209 18.13 -14.56 -4.52
C LYS A 209 18.45 -13.14 -4.97
N GLU A 210 18.92 -12.33 -4.03
CA GLU A 210 19.41 -10.99 -4.31
C GLU A 210 20.49 -11.01 -5.40
N ILE A 211 20.27 -10.21 -6.45
CA ILE A 211 21.25 -10.05 -7.55
C ILE A 211 22.21 -8.95 -7.14
N LEU A 212 23.44 -9.33 -6.82
CA LEU A 212 24.48 -8.38 -6.44
C LEU A 212 24.87 -7.51 -7.64
N LEU A 213 24.98 -6.21 -7.37
CA LEU A 213 25.45 -5.24 -8.36
C LEU A 213 26.97 -5.30 -8.52
N PRO A 214 27.54 -4.88 -9.67
CA PRO A 214 28.99 -4.77 -9.83
C PRO A 214 29.63 -3.87 -8.78
N ASN A 215 30.85 -4.19 -8.34
CA ASN A 215 31.55 -3.39 -7.32
C ASN A 215 31.71 -1.92 -7.72
N ALA A 216 31.62 -1.05 -6.73
CA ALA A 216 31.87 0.38 -6.87
C ALA A 216 33.20 0.78 -6.22
N THR A 217 33.67 1.99 -6.56
CA THR A 217 34.89 2.57 -5.99
C THR A 217 34.62 3.99 -5.49
N ILE A 218 35.15 4.31 -4.30
CA ILE A 218 35.15 5.66 -3.75
C ILE A 218 36.25 6.46 -4.44
N LYS A 219 35.92 7.60 -5.05
CA LYS A 219 36.87 8.38 -5.88
C LYS A 219 37.73 9.38 -5.10
N ASP A 220 37.29 9.81 -3.93
CA ASP A 220 38.01 10.77 -3.10
C ASP A 220 37.83 10.48 -1.61
N ASN A 221 38.66 11.15 -0.79
CA ASN A 221 38.61 11.06 0.67
C ASN A 221 37.81 12.21 1.33
N GLN A 222 37.06 13.01 0.54
CA GLN A 222 36.27 14.09 1.08
C GLN A 222 35.17 13.54 1.98
N LYS A 223 35.00 14.08 3.19
CA LYS A 223 33.89 13.73 4.07
C LYS A 223 32.59 14.18 3.46
N SER A 224 31.66 13.25 3.27
CA SER A 224 30.34 13.51 2.66
C SER A 224 29.26 12.67 3.33
N ILE A 225 28.11 13.29 3.59
CA ILE A 225 26.94 12.64 4.19
C ILE A 225 25.73 12.87 3.30
N VAL A 226 24.94 11.83 3.08
CA VAL A 226 23.57 11.91 2.58
C VAL A 226 22.62 11.36 3.63
N VAL A 227 21.64 12.17 4.04
CA VAL A 227 20.48 11.69 4.80
C VAL A 227 19.34 11.53 3.83
N LEU A 228 18.95 10.29 3.56
CA LEU A 228 17.78 9.92 2.81
C LEU A 228 16.61 9.73 3.80
N VAL A 229 15.63 10.61 3.74
CA VAL A 229 14.40 10.47 4.53
C VAL A 229 13.32 9.91 3.62
N ILE A 230 12.88 8.69 3.91
CA ILE A 230 11.78 8.04 3.22
C ILE A 230 10.50 8.40 3.96
N GLY A 231 9.63 9.21 3.32
CA GLY A 231 8.32 9.58 3.84
C GLY A 231 7.30 8.49 3.58
N GLU A 232 6.29 8.43 4.41
CA GLU A 232 5.15 7.51 4.31
C GLU A 232 3.92 8.26 3.84
N SER A 233 3.24 7.76 2.78
CA SER A 233 1.94 8.24 2.29
C SER A 233 1.86 9.76 2.04
N ALA A 234 2.98 10.44 1.79
CA ALA A 234 3.01 11.88 1.63
C ALA A 234 2.76 12.28 0.16
N ARG A 235 1.69 13.04 -0.11
CA ARG A 235 1.37 13.56 -1.44
C ARG A 235 1.85 15.01 -1.61
N SER A 236 2.41 15.34 -2.77
CA SER A 236 2.99 16.67 -3.04
C SER A 236 1.95 17.80 -2.95
N GLU A 237 0.68 17.52 -3.25
CA GLU A 237 -0.41 18.50 -3.28
C GLU A 237 -0.64 19.20 -1.93
N ASN A 238 -0.32 18.56 -0.79
CA ASN A 238 -0.49 19.15 0.54
C ASN A 238 0.77 19.85 1.09
N PHE A 239 1.84 19.95 0.30
CA PHE A 239 3.03 20.69 0.69
C PHE A 239 2.95 22.13 0.19
N SER A 240 3.10 23.12 1.10
CA SER A 240 3.13 24.55 0.72
C SER A 240 4.33 24.89 -0.18
N LEU A 241 5.41 24.14 -0.11
CA LEU A 241 6.54 24.22 -1.06
C LEU A 241 6.14 23.96 -2.51
N TYR A 242 5.06 23.19 -2.75
CA TYR A 242 4.50 22.91 -4.07
C TYR A 242 3.30 23.80 -4.44
N GLY A 243 3.06 24.86 -3.67
CA GLY A 243 2.00 25.84 -3.93
C GLY A 243 0.68 25.55 -3.22
N TYR A 244 0.65 24.64 -2.25
CA TYR A 244 -0.52 24.45 -1.40
C TYR A 244 -0.86 25.69 -0.59
N LYS A 245 -2.15 26.00 -0.48
CA LYS A 245 -2.62 27.27 0.13
C LYS A 245 -2.39 27.35 1.64
N LYS A 246 -2.45 26.23 2.36
CA LYS A 246 -2.13 26.18 3.78
C LYS A 246 -0.62 26.09 3.99
N ASN A 247 -0.10 26.79 4.98
CA ASN A 247 1.33 26.77 5.30
C ASN A 247 1.70 25.48 6.05
N THR A 248 1.90 24.39 5.31
CA THR A 248 2.27 23.09 5.84
C THR A 248 3.78 22.88 5.95
N ASN A 249 4.59 23.77 5.35
CA ASN A 249 6.05 23.74 5.45
C ASN A 249 6.61 25.06 6.02
N PRO A 250 6.22 25.48 7.25
CA PRO A 250 6.61 26.77 7.81
C PRO A 250 8.10 26.91 8.09
N LEU A 251 8.83 25.79 8.28
CA LEU A 251 10.26 25.77 8.58
C LEU A 251 11.10 25.66 7.32
N LEU A 252 10.82 24.67 6.47
CA LEU A 252 11.56 24.45 5.22
C LEU A 252 11.43 25.63 4.25
N SER A 253 10.28 26.31 4.20
CA SER A 253 10.11 27.51 3.36
C SER A 253 11.04 28.67 3.71
N LYS A 254 11.56 28.69 4.92
CA LYS A 254 12.52 29.70 5.43
C LYS A 254 13.95 29.19 5.44
N THR A 255 14.17 27.91 5.16
CA THR A 255 15.49 27.30 5.21
C THR A 255 16.19 27.51 3.85
N PRO A 256 17.39 28.16 3.82
CA PRO A 256 18.12 28.34 2.59
C PRO A 256 18.58 27.00 1.99
N ASN A 257 18.79 26.97 0.67
CA ASN A 257 19.28 25.81 -0.07
C ASN A 257 18.32 24.60 -0.04
N VAL A 258 17.04 24.83 0.21
CA VAL A 258 15.96 23.84 0.04
C VAL A 258 15.40 23.96 -1.38
N PHE A 259 15.35 22.85 -2.08
CA PHE A 259 14.83 22.70 -3.45
C PHE A 259 13.82 21.58 -3.50
N HIS A 260 12.95 21.59 -4.49
CA HIS A 260 11.99 20.52 -4.70
C HIS A 260 11.83 20.19 -6.19
N PHE A 261 11.42 18.96 -6.47
CA PHE A 261 11.14 18.44 -7.82
C PHE A 261 9.72 17.88 -7.87
N ASN A 262 9.06 18.01 -9.00
CA ASN A 262 7.86 17.23 -9.28
C ASN A 262 8.26 15.77 -9.44
N ALA A 263 7.65 14.88 -8.68
CA ALA A 263 8.02 13.48 -8.64
C ALA A 263 6.80 12.56 -8.67
N THR A 264 7.02 11.36 -9.18
CA THR A 264 6.01 10.29 -9.15
C THR A 264 6.59 9.03 -8.52
N SER A 265 5.76 8.34 -7.73
CA SER A 265 6.10 7.02 -7.21
C SER A 265 5.93 5.93 -8.27
N GLY A 266 6.70 4.86 -8.13
CA GLY A 266 6.57 3.67 -8.98
C GLY A 266 5.44 2.75 -8.57
N ALA A 267 4.84 2.96 -7.39
CA ALA A 267 3.77 2.17 -6.83
C ALA A 267 2.88 3.06 -5.94
N THR A 268 1.78 2.50 -5.46
CA THR A 268 0.80 3.16 -4.60
C THR A 268 0.73 2.52 -3.21
N TYR A 269 1.76 1.79 -2.80
CA TYR A 269 1.85 1.12 -1.49
C TYR A 269 3.31 0.96 -1.05
N THR A 270 3.53 0.89 0.26
CA THR A 270 4.81 1.06 0.94
C THR A 270 5.90 0.14 0.42
N SER A 271 5.70 -1.19 0.42
CA SER A 271 6.80 -2.12 0.08
C SER A 271 7.33 -1.96 -1.34
N ALA A 272 6.47 -1.68 -2.32
CA ALA A 272 6.91 -1.43 -3.68
C ALA A 272 7.46 0.00 -3.87
N GLY A 273 6.90 0.99 -3.18
CA GLY A 273 7.40 2.36 -3.19
C GLY A 273 8.81 2.47 -2.62
N VAL A 274 9.04 1.88 -1.43
CA VAL A 274 10.37 1.82 -0.80
C VAL A 274 11.37 1.07 -1.67
N LYS A 275 10.95 -0.06 -2.28
CA LYS A 275 11.79 -0.76 -3.27
C LYS A 275 12.19 0.16 -4.41
N CYS A 276 11.25 0.90 -5.00
CA CYS A 276 11.52 1.85 -6.09
C CYS A 276 12.49 2.99 -5.70
N ILE A 277 12.48 3.43 -4.44
CA ILE A 277 13.43 4.45 -3.93
C ILE A 277 14.85 3.88 -3.86
N LEU A 278 14.98 2.62 -3.47
CA LEU A 278 16.25 2.01 -3.12
C LEU A 278 16.92 1.24 -4.26
N GLU A 279 16.22 0.93 -5.34
CA GLU A 279 16.78 0.21 -6.49
C GLU A 279 17.30 1.14 -7.59
N HIS A 280 18.32 0.66 -8.33
CA HIS A 280 18.95 1.42 -9.41
C HIS A 280 18.09 1.57 -10.66
N THR A 281 17.15 0.68 -10.85
CA THR A 281 16.19 0.68 -11.97
C THR A 281 14.91 -0.01 -11.56
N ARG A 282 13.78 0.41 -12.14
CA ARG A 282 12.49 -0.21 -11.87
C ARG A 282 12.44 -1.59 -12.54
N THR A 283 12.35 -2.65 -11.72
CA THR A 283 12.31 -4.04 -12.17
C THR A 283 11.54 -4.92 -11.19
N ASP A 284 11.09 -6.07 -11.67
CA ASP A 284 10.48 -7.10 -10.80
C ASP A 284 11.55 -7.98 -10.12
N ASP A 285 12.79 -7.97 -10.59
CA ASP A 285 13.90 -8.69 -9.98
C ASP A 285 14.29 -8.07 -8.62
N LEU A 286 14.88 -8.88 -7.76
CA LEU A 286 15.42 -8.43 -6.48
C LEU A 286 16.91 -8.09 -6.63
N TYR A 287 17.20 -6.89 -7.13
CA TYR A 287 18.57 -6.38 -7.11
C TYR A 287 18.98 -5.89 -5.73
N GLU A 288 20.30 -5.89 -5.50
CA GLU A 288 20.91 -5.29 -4.32
C GLU A 288 20.48 -3.83 -4.18
N ILE A 289 19.84 -3.50 -3.05
CA ILE A 289 19.37 -2.14 -2.77
C ILE A 289 20.49 -1.20 -2.38
N LEU A 290 20.28 0.10 -2.55
CA LEU A 290 21.27 1.15 -2.29
C LEU A 290 22.01 1.04 -0.94
N PRO A 291 21.34 0.81 0.20
CA PRO A 291 22.02 0.63 1.49
C PRO A 291 22.99 -0.56 1.50
N ASN A 292 22.55 -1.72 1.00
CA ASN A 292 23.37 -2.93 0.93
C ASN A 292 24.58 -2.72 0.01
N TYR A 293 24.31 -2.15 -1.17
CA TYR A 293 25.33 -1.84 -2.17
C TYR A 293 26.42 -0.91 -1.63
N LEU A 294 26.04 0.16 -0.96
CA LEU A 294 26.98 1.11 -0.38
C LEU A 294 27.76 0.52 0.80
N PHE A 295 27.08 -0.23 1.67
CA PHE A 295 27.72 -0.90 2.79
C PHE A 295 28.79 -1.90 2.32
N ARG A 296 28.46 -2.73 1.33
CA ARG A 296 29.39 -3.68 0.72
C ARG A 296 30.59 -2.99 0.05
N ASN A 297 30.41 -1.77 -0.46
CA ASN A 297 31.46 -0.95 -1.08
C ASN A 297 32.09 0.06 -0.12
N ASN A 298 32.18 -0.28 1.17
CA ASN A 298 32.96 0.43 2.18
C ASN A 298 32.44 1.84 2.59
N VAL A 299 31.17 2.13 2.35
CA VAL A 299 30.47 3.32 2.88
C VAL A 299 29.88 2.98 4.25
N GLU A 300 29.88 3.93 5.19
CA GLU A 300 29.09 3.77 6.42
C GLU A 300 27.62 3.90 6.07
N VAL A 301 26.82 2.96 6.50
CA VAL A 301 25.36 2.99 6.31
C VAL A 301 24.65 2.80 7.65
N ILE A 302 23.77 3.75 7.96
CA ILE A 302 22.92 3.74 9.15
C ILE A 302 21.48 3.74 8.66
N TRP A 303 20.69 2.76 9.09
CA TRP A 303 19.24 2.69 8.84
C TRP A 303 18.49 2.81 10.15
N ARG A 304 17.56 3.75 10.21
CA ARG A 304 16.63 3.93 11.34
C ARG A 304 15.21 3.93 10.83
N SER A 305 14.35 3.12 11.44
CA SER A 305 12.97 2.95 10.98
C SER A 305 11.95 2.98 12.12
N THR A 306 10.84 3.67 11.86
CA THR A 306 9.59 3.59 12.60
C THR A 306 8.49 2.96 11.75
N ASN A 307 8.84 2.50 10.55
CA ASN A 307 7.96 1.93 9.54
C ASN A 307 8.43 0.53 9.13
N TRP A 308 7.84 -0.07 8.12
CA TRP A 308 8.10 -1.42 7.60
C TRP A 308 8.02 -1.42 6.06
N GLY A 309 8.25 -2.59 5.42
CA GLY A 309 8.03 -2.79 3.98
C GLY A 309 9.28 -2.63 3.12
N GLU A 310 10.44 -2.37 3.71
CA GLU A 310 11.70 -2.36 3.00
C GLU A 310 12.12 -3.75 2.51
N PRO A 311 12.81 -3.85 1.35
CA PRO A 311 13.50 -5.07 0.95
C PRO A 311 14.55 -5.48 1.99
N PRO A 312 15.05 -6.74 1.97
CA PRO A 312 16.04 -7.20 2.94
C PRO A 312 17.25 -6.27 3.07
N VAL A 313 17.49 -5.75 4.28
CA VAL A 313 18.57 -4.81 4.60
C VAL A 313 19.74 -5.58 5.24
N HIS A 314 20.87 -5.64 4.55
CA HIS A 314 22.08 -6.39 4.95
C HIS A 314 23.23 -5.46 5.38
N ILE A 315 22.95 -4.62 6.41
CA ILE A 315 23.92 -3.68 6.96
C ILE A 315 24.12 -3.93 8.46
N LYS A 316 25.19 -3.37 9.01
CA LYS A 316 25.52 -3.54 10.43
C LYS A 316 24.65 -2.68 11.36
N ASN A 317 24.35 -1.45 10.96
CA ASN A 317 23.70 -0.44 11.79
C ASN A 317 22.24 -0.26 11.37
N TYR A 318 21.42 -1.28 11.56
CA TYR A 318 19.96 -1.24 11.42
C TYR A 318 19.32 -1.09 12.80
N GLN A 319 18.48 -0.05 12.97
CA GLN A 319 17.82 0.31 14.23
C GLN A 319 16.34 0.57 13.98
N ASN A 320 15.49 -0.26 14.55
CA ASN A 320 14.06 -0.04 14.59
C ASN A 320 13.67 0.86 15.80
N ARG A 321 12.38 1.16 15.95
CA ARG A 321 11.86 1.98 17.06
C ARG A 321 12.32 1.48 18.44
N GLU A 322 12.24 0.17 18.69
CA GLU A 322 12.59 -0.43 19.97
C GLU A 322 14.07 -0.22 20.32
N ALA A 323 14.95 -0.29 19.34
CA ALA A 323 16.38 -0.06 19.53
C ALA A 323 16.71 1.44 19.77
N LEU A 324 15.88 2.38 19.27
CA LEU A 324 16.08 3.82 19.41
C LEU A 324 15.49 4.38 20.71
N MET A 325 14.39 3.82 21.21
CA MET A 325 13.66 4.28 22.40
C MET A 325 14.53 4.52 23.64
N PRO A 326 15.50 3.65 24.00
CA PRO A 326 16.33 3.86 25.20
C PRO A 326 17.15 5.15 25.19
N ASN A 327 17.47 5.67 24.02
CA ASN A 327 18.26 6.89 23.83
C ASN A 327 17.39 8.16 23.61
N CYS A 328 16.08 8.00 23.53
CA CYS A 328 15.15 9.08 23.28
C CYS A 328 14.58 9.65 24.59
N LYS A 329 14.32 10.97 24.63
CA LYS A 329 13.73 11.66 25.77
C LYS A 329 12.61 12.60 25.32
N GLY A 330 11.48 12.57 26.04
CA GLY A 330 10.34 13.45 25.79
C GLY A 330 9.21 12.77 25.01
N GLU A 331 8.14 13.52 24.77
CA GLU A 331 6.91 13.03 24.12
C GLU A 331 7.10 12.64 22.66
N GLY A 332 8.02 13.31 21.97
CA GLY A 332 8.36 13.04 20.56
C GLY A 332 8.87 11.62 20.30
N CYS A 333 9.33 10.92 21.37
CA CYS A 333 9.80 9.53 21.26
C CYS A 333 8.71 8.54 20.81
N ASN A 334 7.45 8.85 21.04
CA ASN A 334 6.32 8.04 20.56
C ASN A 334 6.02 8.25 19.07
N TYR A 335 6.73 9.15 18.42
CA TYR A 335 6.57 9.56 17.03
C TYR A 335 7.91 9.45 16.28
N ASP A 336 7.97 9.94 15.05
CA ASP A 336 9.16 9.80 14.19
C ASP A 336 10.38 10.62 14.66
N GLU A 337 10.21 11.52 15.64
CA GLU A 337 11.34 12.22 16.28
C GLU A 337 12.35 11.25 16.94
N VAL A 338 11.91 10.05 17.33
CA VAL A 338 12.79 8.98 17.84
C VAL A 338 13.92 8.65 16.87
N LEU A 339 13.71 8.81 15.56
CA LEU A 339 14.72 8.55 14.53
C LEU A 339 15.95 9.47 14.65
N LEU A 340 15.80 10.64 15.27
CA LEU A 340 16.86 11.64 15.43
C LEU A 340 17.68 11.41 16.71
N SER A 341 17.22 10.54 17.62
CA SER A 341 17.84 10.34 18.93
C SER A 341 19.27 9.85 18.85
N GLY A 342 20.27 10.64 19.30
CA GLY A 342 21.69 10.29 19.26
C GLY A 342 22.25 10.10 17.84
N LEU A 343 21.58 10.64 16.80
CA LEU A 343 22.00 10.48 15.40
C LEU A 343 23.33 11.18 15.13
N LYS A 344 23.46 12.42 15.63
CA LYS A 344 24.67 13.21 15.45
C LYS A 344 25.91 12.56 16.10
N GLU A 345 25.75 12.02 17.31
CA GLU A 345 26.78 11.29 18.03
C GLU A 345 27.22 10.05 17.24
N GLN A 346 26.29 9.32 16.65
CA GLN A 346 26.56 8.15 15.83
C GLN A 346 27.34 8.53 14.54
N ILE A 347 27.00 9.65 13.91
CA ILE A 347 27.72 10.18 12.74
C ILE A 347 29.15 10.51 13.12
N VAL A 348 29.36 11.27 14.20
CA VAL A 348 30.69 11.72 14.65
C VAL A 348 31.58 10.53 15.06
N ALA A 349 30.98 9.46 15.60
CA ALA A 349 31.69 8.24 15.96
C ALA A 349 32.15 7.41 14.74
N SER A 350 31.63 7.67 13.55
CA SER A 350 32.01 6.94 12.34
C SER A 350 33.44 7.29 11.91
N LYS A 351 34.21 6.25 11.53
CA LYS A 351 35.55 6.39 10.98
C LYS A 351 35.59 6.50 9.45
N LYS A 352 34.40 6.47 8.80
CA LYS A 352 34.27 6.50 7.35
C LYS A 352 34.08 7.94 6.86
N ASN A 353 34.63 8.26 5.70
CA ASN A 353 34.46 9.57 5.06
C ASN A 353 33.15 9.68 4.26
N LYS A 354 32.56 8.57 3.87
CA LYS A 354 31.30 8.51 3.12
C LYS A 354 30.24 7.85 3.98
N ILE A 355 29.13 8.56 4.21
CA ILE A 355 28.06 8.11 5.09
C ILE A 355 26.72 8.26 4.37
N LEU A 356 25.93 7.18 4.35
CA LEU A 356 24.52 7.20 4.02
C LEU A 356 23.71 6.94 5.30
N ILE A 357 22.75 7.79 5.57
CA ILE A 357 21.78 7.60 6.63
C ILE A 357 20.40 7.47 5.97
N VAL A 358 19.67 6.43 6.32
CA VAL A 358 18.28 6.27 5.91
C VAL A 358 17.38 6.43 7.15
N LEU A 359 16.44 7.36 7.07
CA LEU A 359 15.38 7.58 8.07
C LEU A 359 14.05 7.20 7.43
N HIS A 360 13.48 6.08 7.84
CA HIS A 360 12.21 5.57 7.30
C HIS A 360 11.08 5.91 8.26
N THR A 361 10.26 6.89 7.89
CA THR A 361 9.21 7.50 8.73
C THR A 361 7.85 6.81 8.54
N SER A 362 6.94 7.00 9.51
CA SER A 362 5.56 6.49 9.47
C SER A 362 4.49 7.60 9.61
N THR A 363 4.87 8.85 9.55
CA THR A 363 4.05 9.99 10.00
C THR A 363 2.71 10.13 9.28
N SER A 364 2.65 10.04 7.95
CA SER A 364 1.39 10.32 7.21
C SER A 364 0.55 9.07 6.91
N HIS A 365 0.86 7.93 7.53
CA HIS A 365 0.10 6.69 7.34
C HIS A 365 -1.29 6.76 7.98
N GLY A 366 -2.34 6.54 7.17
CA GLY A 366 -3.74 6.48 7.61
C GLY A 366 -4.09 5.17 8.34
N PRO A 367 -5.36 5.01 8.77
CA PRO A 367 -6.43 6.02 8.72
C PRO A 367 -6.41 7.02 9.89
N THR A 368 -5.53 6.85 10.88
CA THR A 368 -5.52 7.64 12.13
C THR A 368 -4.55 8.81 12.07
N TYR A 369 -4.64 9.68 11.05
CA TYR A 369 -3.71 10.80 10.84
C TYR A 369 -3.55 11.68 12.08
N SER A 370 -4.62 11.97 12.82
CA SER A 370 -4.59 12.78 14.05
C SER A 370 -3.76 12.18 15.19
N LYS A 371 -3.37 10.91 15.09
CA LYS A 371 -2.51 10.21 16.07
C LYS A 371 -1.07 10.07 15.61
N LYS A 372 -0.70 10.64 14.46
CA LYS A 372 0.62 10.47 13.85
C LYS A 372 1.59 11.61 14.12
N TYR A 373 1.18 12.60 14.92
CA TYR A 373 1.99 13.74 15.33
C TYR A 373 1.73 14.09 16.80
N PRO A 374 2.72 14.67 17.50
CA PRO A 374 2.52 15.21 18.85
C PRO A 374 1.48 16.35 18.88
N PRO A 375 0.71 16.54 19.98
CA PRO A 375 -0.38 17.51 20.04
C PRO A 375 0.01 18.96 19.68
N GLN A 376 1.25 19.37 19.93
CA GLN A 376 1.73 20.72 19.57
C GLN A 376 1.78 20.98 18.06
N PHE A 377 1.74 19.95 17.23
CA PHE A 377 1.69 20.04 15.76
C PHE A 377 0.26 20.03 15.21
N GLU A 378 -0.77 19.97 16.05
CA GLU A 378 -2.17 20.13 15.62
C GLU A 378 -2.50 21.59 15.30
N THR A 379 -1.91 22.07 14.19
CA THR A 379 -2.03 23.45 13.71
C THR A 379 -3.38 23.74 13.08
N PHE A 380 -3.90 22.80 12.30
CA PHE A 380 -5.17 22.93 11.57
C PHE A 380 -6.27 22.18 12.30
N LYS A 381 -7.39 22.85 12.59
CA LYS A 381 -8.55 22.34 13.35
C LYS A 381 -9.85 22.68 12.65
N PRO A 382 -10.94 21.90 12.89
CA PRO A 382 -10.99 20.62 13.61
C PRO A 382 -10.33 19.49 12.85
N VAL A 383 -10.04 18.34 13.54
CA VAL A 383 -9.40 17.16 12.93
C VAL A 383 -10.29 15.94 12.95
N CYS A 384 -10.14 15.07 11.95
CA CYS A 384 -10.79 13.77 11.90
C CYS A 384 -10.15 12.81 12.91
N ASN A 385 -10.96 12.29 13.85
CA ASN A 385 -10.55 11.29 14.85
C ASN A 385 -11.17 9.91 14.60
N SER A 386 -11.84 9.73 13.46
CA SER A 386 -12.45 8.46 13.07
C SER A 386 -11.52 7.65 12.19
N VAL A 387 -11.47 6.33 12.41
CA VAL A 387 -10.83 5.39 11.48
C VAL A 387 -11.66 5.21 10.20
N GLU A 388 -12.95 5.49 10.26
CA GLU A 388 -13.85 5.52 9.11
C GLU A 388 -13.84 6.92 8.51
N LEU A 389 -12.88 7.18 7.64
CA LEU A 389 -12.57 8.52 7.10
C LEU A 389 -13.78 9.19 6.41
N GLY A 390 -14.66 8.39 5.80
CA GLY A 390 -15.89 8.90 5.19
C GLY A 390 -16.94 9.44 6.19
N ASN A 391 -16.76 9.25 7.49
CA ASN A 391 -17.65 9.82 8.53
C ASN A 391 -17.21 11.22 8.96
N CYS A 392 -15.99 11.63 8.59
CA CYS A 392 -15.52 12.99 8.86
C CYS A 392 -15.89 13.92 7.70
N SER A 393 -16.03 15.21 8.00
CA SER A 393 -16.08 16.21 6.93
C SER A 393 -14.75 16.25 6.18
N GLN A 394 -14.80 16.67 4.92
CA GLN A 394 -13.59 16.82 4.10
C GLN A 394 -12.55 17.76 4.76
N THR A 395 -13.02 18.82 5.45
CA THR A 395 -12.16 19.74 6.16
C THR A 395 -11.44 19.10 7.34
N GLU A 396 -12.13 18.31 8.15
CA GLU A 396 -11.53 17.60 9.28
C GLU A 396 -10.49 16.58 8.82
N LEU A 397 -10.77 15.85 7.75
CA LEU A 397 -9.85 14.87 7.19
C LEU A 397 -8.59 15.53 6.64
N ILE A 398 -8.74 16.58 5.83
CA ILE A 398 -7.61 17.33 5.28
C ILE A 398 -6.80 17.99 6.39
N ASN A 399 -7.44 18.57 7.43
CA ASN A 399 -6.72 19.16 8.55
C ASN A 399 -5.86 18.14 9.31
N ALA A 400 -6.42 16.95 9.58
CA ALA A 400 -5.68 15.88 10.25
C ALA A 400 -4.47 15.45 9.44
N TYR A 401 -4.62 15.32 8.12
CA TYR A 401 -3.54 14.99 7.22
C TYR A 401 -2.50 16.12 7.08
N ASP A 402 -2.94 17.38 6.93
CA ASP A 402 -2.05 18.53 6.82
C ASP A 402 -1.14 18.69 8.05
N ASN A 403 -1.65 18.35 9.24
CA ASN A 403 -0.85 18.36 10.46
C ASN A 403 0.27 17.32 10.44
N THR A 404 0.08 16.18 9.75
CA THR A 404 1.18 15.24 9.54
C THR A 404 2.29 15.83 8.68
N ILE A 405 1.92 16.64 7.68
CA ILE A 405 2.89 17.33 6.82
C ILE A 405 3.65 18.43 7.61
N VAL A 406 2.96 19.17 8.50
CA VAL A 406 3.61 20.12 9.42
C VAL A 406 4.62 19.40 10.32
N TYR A 407 4.27 18.21 10.81
CA TYR A 407 5.20 17.42 11.61
C TYR A 407 6.37 16.87 10.80
N THR A 408 6.12 16.44 9.56
CA THR A 408 7.20 16.06 8.61
C THR A 408 8.15 17.23 8.36
N ASP A 409 7.62 18.45 8.16
CA ASP A 409 8.43 19.68 8.01
C ASP A 409 9.36 19.92 9.21
N TYR A 410 8.86 19.69 10.42
CA TYR A 410 9.65 19.78 11.65
C TYR A 410 10.76 18.72 11.69
N ILE A 411 10.48 17.47 11.37
CA ILE A 411 11.49 16.40 11.34
C ILE A 411 12.59 16.73 10.33
N LEU A 412 12.23 17.12 9.11
CA LEU A 412 13.19 17.47 8.06
C LEU A 412 14.04 18.68 8.43
N SER A 413 13.42 19.68 9.07
CA SER A 413 14.15 20.85 9.56
C SER A 413 15.19 20.49 10.62
N ASN A 414 14.86 19.58 11.56
CA ASN A 414 15.82 19.13 12.57
C ASN A 414 16.97 18.32 11.94
N VAL A 415 16.70 17.47 10.95
CA VAL A 415 17.77 16.80 10.18
C VAL A 415 18.72 17.82 9.56
N ILE A 416 18.19 18.88 8.96
CA ILE A 416 19.02 19.93 8.36
C ILE A 416 19.85 20.68 9.43
N GLU A 417 19.25 21.00 10.58
CA GLU A 417 19.96 21.68 11.67
C GLU A 417 21.11 20.82 12.24
N ASP A 418 20.90 19.51 12.38
CA ASP A 418 21.97 18.59 12.78
C ASP A 418 23.09 18.55 11.74
N LEU A 419 22.76 18.48 10.43
CA LEU A 419 23.75 18.49 9.36
C LEU A 419 24.52 19.79 9.26
N LYS A 420 23.93 20.95 9.51
CA LYS A 420 24.60 22.26 9.56
C LYS A 420 25.69 22.33 10.62
N GLN A 421 25.57 21.56 11.70
CA GLN A 421 26.57 21.50 12.76
C GLN A 421 27.81 20.67 12.37
N LEU A 422 27.68 19.79 11.36
CA LEU A 422 28.75 18.93 10.86
C LEU A 422 29.56 19.58 9.73
N LYS A 423 30.15 20.75 10.02
CA LYS A 423 30.83 21.63 9.02
C LYS A 423 31.94 20.97 8.23
N GLU A 424 32.57 19.92 8.75
CA GLU A 424 33.61 19.14 8.09
C GLU A 424 33.09 18.23 6.96
N TYR A 425 31.77 17.99 6.94
CA TYR A 425 31.14 17.17 5.90
C TYR A 425 30.45 18.05 4.85
N LYS A 426 30.53 17.63 3.59
CA LYS A 426 29.57 18.04 2.57
C LYS A 426 28.31 17.23 2.79
N SER A 427 27.19 17.90 3.01
CA SER A 427 25.96 17.25 3.43
C SER A 427 24.82 17.51 2.45
N ALA A 428 23.99 16.49 2.24
CA ALA A 428 22.70 16.60 1.57
C ALA A 428 21.63 15.87 2.40
N MET A 429 20.43 16.44 2.42
CA MET A 429 19.21 15.74 2.80
C MET A 429 18.37 15.54 1.55
N ILE A 430 17.87 14.33 1.33
CA ILE A 430 16.90 13.98 0.27
C ILE A 430 15.68 13.41 0.97
N PHE A 431 14.53 14.06 0.81
CA PHE A 431 13.24 13.53 1.26
C PHE A 431 12.44 13.10 0.04
N VAL A 432 11.92 11.90 0.07
CA VAL A 432 11.04 11.35 -0.95
C VAL A 432 9.99 10.44 -0.28
N SER A 433 8.72 10.58 -0.67
CA SER A 433 7.68 9.66 -0.19
C SER A 433 7.70 8.35 -0.96
N ASP A 434 7.29 7.29 -0.30
CA ASP A 434 7.10 5.96 -0.90
C ASP A 434 5.91 5.93 -1.87
N HIS A 435 4.81 6.58 -1.50
CA HIS A 435 3.61 6.82 -2.34
C HIS A 435 2.84 8.05 -1.82
N GLY A 436 1.76 8.38 -2.49
CA GLY A 436 0.81 9.39 -2.05
C GLY A 436 -0.42 8.79 -1.38
N GLU A 437 -1.49 9.58 -1.20
CA GLU A 437 -2.66 9.22 -0.38
C GLU A 437 -3.94 9.84 -0.95
N SER A 438 -5.04 9.08 -0.97
CA SER A 438 -6.38 9.60 -1.27
C SER A 438 -7.08 10.03 0.01
N LEU A 439 -7.63 11.24 0.01
CA LEU A 439 -8.33 11.85 1.15
C LEU A 439 -9.82 12.11 0.84
N GLY A 440 -10.46 11.22 0.09
CA GLY A 440 -11.88 11.31 -0.28
C GLY A 440 -12.14 11.72 -1.71
N GLU A 441 -11.11 11.92 -2.54
CA GLU A 441 -11.27 12.17 -3.97
C GLU A 441 -12.02 11.00 -4.62
N LYS A 442 -13.12 11.28 -5.30
CA LYS A 442 -14.00 10.26 -5.89
C LYS A 442 -14.50 9.19 -4.89
N ASN A 443 -14.62 9.57 -3.60
CA ASN A 443 -14.91 8.66 -2.47
C ASN A 443 -13.85 7.55 -2.29
N LEU A 444 -12.62 7.81 -2.67
CA LEU A 444 -11.47 6.94 -2.42
C LEU A 444 -10.71 7.46 -1.21
N TYR A 445 -10.31 6.56 -0.34
CA TYR A 445 -9.53 6.87 0.86
C TYR A 445 -8.34 5.94 0.93
N MET A 446 -7.26 6.39 1.57
CA MET A 446 -6.04 5.62 1.67
C MET A 446 -5.33 5.43 0.31
N HIS A 447 -4.56 4.40 0.19
CA HIS A 447 -3.69 4.08 -0.95
C HIS A 447 -3.86 2.62 -1.39
N GLY A 448 -3.02 2.12 -2.30
CA GLY A 448 -2.98 0.70 -2.68
C GLY A 448 -3.84 0.35 -3.89
N LEU A 449 -4.40 1.33 -4.60
CA LEU A 449 -5.02 1.05 -5.88
C LEU A 449 -3.95 0.71 -6.93
N PRO A 450 -4.24 -0.22 -7.86
CA PRO A 450 -3.35 -0.46 -8.99
C PRO A 450 -2.97 0.83 -9.71
N LEU A 451 -1.70 1.06 -9.97
CA LEU A 451 -1.19 2.32 -10.54
C LEU A 451 -1.91 2.74 -11.84
N SER A 452 -2.40 1.77 -12.63
CA SER A 452 -3.13 2.01 -13.88
C SER A 452 -4.51 2.67 -13.70
N ILE A 453 -5.08 2.59 -12.49
CA ILE A 453 -6.41 3.14 -12.15
C ILE A 453 -6.37 4.07 -10.94
N ALA A 454 -5.22 4.17 -10.29
CA ALA A 454 -5.03 5.03 -9.13
C ALA A 454 -5.20 6.52 -9.51
N PRO A 455 -5.84 7.32 -8.67
CA PRO A 455 -5.84 8.76 -8.83
C PRO A 455 -4.43 9.32 -8.58
N LYS A 456 -4.12 10.47 -9.17
CA LYS A 456 -2.79 11.09 -9.09
C LYS A 456 -2.32 11.33 -7.65
N GLU A 457 -3.25 11.58 -6.75
CA GLU A 457 -3.02 11.79 -5.32
C GLU A 457 -2.31 10.59 -4.64
N GLN A 458 -2.41 9.39 -5.22
CA GLN A 458 -1.73 8.20 -4.71
C GLN A 458 -0.31 7.99 -5.29
N TYR A 459 0.10 8.76 -6.32
CA TYR A 459 1.44 8.60 -6.92
C TYR A 459 2.19 9.91 -7.20
N GLU A 460 1.57 11.10 -7.12
CA GLU A 460 2.29 12.37 -7.16
C GLU A 460 2.84 12.68 -5.76
N ILE A 461 4.17 12.58 -5.61
CA ILE A 461 4.87 12.60 -4.33
C ILE A 461 5.83 13.80 -4.22
N PRO A 462 6.15 14.27 -3.01
CA PRO A 462 7.21 15.24 -2.80
C PRO A 462 8.59 14.59 -3.00
N PHE A 463 9.50 15.37 -3.59
CA PHE A 463 10.91 15.07 -3.69
C PHE A 463 11.67 16.36 -3.33
N ILE A 464 12.16 16.46 -2.08
CA ILE A 464 12.76 17.67 -1.51
C ILE A 464 14.25 17.41 -1.26
N VAL A 465 15.10 18.38 -1.62
CA VAL A 465 16.54 18.28 -1.46
C VAL A 465 17.05 19.52 -0.73
N TRP A 466 17.86 19.32 0.28
CA TRP A 466 18.67 20.37 0.89
C TRP A 466 20.15 20.08 0.71
N LEU A 467 20.94 21.14 0.49
CA LEU A 467 22.40 21.08 0.31
C LEU A 467 23.09 22.01 1.30
N SER A 468 24.19 21.53 1.90
CA SER A 468 25.03 22.38 2.74
C SER A 468 25.76 23.43 1.91
N ASP A 469 26.09 24.59 2.50
CA ASP A 469 26.75 25.71 1.83
C ASP A 469 28.12 25.35 1.23
N ASN A 470 28.82 24.40 1.84
CA ASN A 470 30.10 23.86 1.34
C ASN A 470 29.93 22.81 0.23
N SER A 471 28.71 22.48 -0.17
CA SER A 471 28.46 21.61 -1.30
C SER A 471 28.72 22.34 -2.61
N SER A 472 29.55 21.77 -3.48
CA SER A 472 29.75 22.28 -4.84
C SER A 472 28.71 21.81 -5.85
N LYS A 473 27.73 21.00 -5.40
CA LYS A 473 26.72 20.43 -6.27
C LYS A 473 25.64 21.44 -6.62
N GLN A 474 25.22 21.45 -7.88
CA GLN A 474 24.10 22.20 -8.40
C GLN A 474 23.03 21.23 -8.88
N LEU A 475 21.77 21.58 -8.72
CA LEU A 475 20.65 20.78 -9.17
C LEU A 475 20.33 21.02 -10.64
N LYS A 476 19.84 19.99 -11.33
CA LYS A 476 19.28 20.11 -12.69
C LYS A 476 17.86 20.70 -12.56
N PRO A 477 17.60 21.91 -13.10
CA PRO A 477 16.30 22.55 -12.95
C PRO A 477 15.21 21.86 -13.77
N ASN A 478 13.94 22.06 -13.34
CA ASN A 478 12.72 21.73 -14.10
C ASN A 478 12.62 20.29 -14.63
N LYS A 479 13.15 19.33 -13.90
CA LYS A 479 13.06 17.92 -14.25
C LYS A 479 11.93 17.23 -13.45
N ILE A 480 11.09 16.48 -14.16
CA ILE A 480 10.21 15.51 -13.51
C ILE A 480 11.08 14.30 -13.18
N VAL A 481 11.05 13.87 -11.93
CA VAL A 481 11.87 12.76 -11.43
C VAL A 481 10.98 11.59 -10.98
N SER A 482 11.58 10.42 -10.85
CA SER A 482 10.97 9.26 -10.20
C SER A 482 11.82 8.83 -9.01
N GLN A 483 11.32 7.94 -8.20
CA GLN A 483 11.99 7.45 -7.00
C GLN A 483 13.39 6.87 -7.27
N ASN A 484 13.59 6.19 -8.40
CA ASN A 484 14.89 5.61 -8.80
C ASN A 484 16.02 6.65 -8.97
N TYR A 485 15.67 7.94 -9.11
CA TYR A 485 16.69 9.01 -9.13
C TYR A 485 17.49 9.09 -7.83
N VAL A 486 16.93 8.63 -6.71
CA VAL A 486 17.61 8.59 -5.41
C VAL A 486 18.91 7.80 -5.50
N PHE A 487 18.87 6.59 -6.04
CA PHE A 487 20.03 5.69 -6.13
C PHE A 487 21.22 6.39 -6.82
N HIS A 488 20.99 6.90 -8.02
CA HIS A 488 22.05 7.53 -8.82
C HIS A 488 22.50 8.89 -8.27
N SER A 489 21.60 9.63 -7.65
CA SER A 489 21.91 10.91 -7.00
C SER A 489 22.78 10.73 -5.77
N VAL A 490 22.49 9.71 -4.95
CA VAL A 490 23.33 9.38 -3.79
C VAL A 490 24.73 8.96 -4.22
N LEU A 491 24.87 8.13 -5.26
CA LEU A 491 26.19 7.77 -5.81
C LEU A 491 26.97 9.00 -6.27
N ASN A 492 26.30 9.91 -7.00
CA ASN A 492 26.93 11.14 -7.50
C ASN A 492 27.36 12.06 -6.35
N PHE A 493 26.48 12.26 -5.34
CA PHE A 493 26.80 13.15 -4.22
C PHE A 493 27.97 12.62 -3.38
N LEU A 494 28.02 11.32 -3.11
CA LEU A 494 29.08 10.67 -2.35
C LEU A 494 30.35 10.44 -3.19
N ASN A 495 30.35 10.83 -4.47
CA ASN A 495 31.46 10.63 -5.43
C ASN A 495 31.89 9.15 -5.56
N ILE A 496 30.89 8.29 -5.74
CA ILE A 496 31.07 6.84 -5.90
C ILE A 496 30.94 6.48 -7.37
N GLN A 497 32.01 5.94 -7.94
CA GLN A 497 31.99 5.42 -9.30
C GLN A 497 31.47 4.01 -9.32
N SER A 498 30.45 3.78 -10.15
CA SER A 498 29.79 2.49 -10.30
C SER A 498 29.50 2.22 -11.78
N PRO A 499 29.68 0.96 -12.27
CA PRO A 499 29.31 0.58 -13.63
C PRO A 499 27.83 0.75 -13.96
N ILE A 500 26.96 0.70 -12.93
CA ILE A 500 25.50 0.86 -13.09
C ILE A 500 25.04 2.31 -12.96
N TYR A 501 25.95 3.26 -12.70
CA TYR A 501 25.58 4.66 -12.58
C TYR A 501 24.98 5.21 -13.89
N ASN A 502 23.84 5.85 -13.77
CA ASN A 502 23.13 6.46 -14.89
C ASN A 502 22.99 7.98 -14.68
N GLU A 503 23.79 8.75 -15.43
CA GLU A 503 23.78 10.22 -15.37
C GLU A 503 22.40 10.83 -15.69
N LYS A 504 21.57 10.16 -16.52
CA LYS A 504 20.21 10.65 -16.85
C LYS A 504 19.25 10.56 -15.66
N MET A 505 19.53 9.68 -14.70
CA MET A 505 18.73 9.47 -13.49
C MET A 505 19.34 10.15 -12.26
N ASN A 506 20.22 11.12 -12.45
CA ASN A 506 20.85 11.91 -11.39
C ASN A 506 20.26 13.33 -11.38
N ILE A 507 19.96 13.86 -10.18
CA ILE A 507 19.42 15.22 -9.98
C ILE A 507 20.49 16.31 -9.99
N PHE A 508 21.76 15.96 -9.81
CA PHE A 508 22.88 16.90 -9.79
C PHE A 508 23.47 17.14 -11.18
N LYS A 509 24.02 18.35 -11.39
CA LYS A 509 24.82 18.70 -12.58
C LYS A 509 26.22 18.12 -12.46
#